data_3104c247903575dacad0447af83fc69c
#
_entry.id   3104c247903575dacad0447af83fc69c
#
_cell.length_a   1.000
_cell.length_b   1.000
_cell.length_c   1.000
_cell.angle_alpha   90.00
_cell.angle_beta   90.00
_cell.angle_gamma   90.00
#
_symmetry.space_group_name_H-M   'P 1'
#
loop_
_entity.id
_entity.type
_entity.pdbx_description
1 polymer ?
#
loop_
_entity_poly.entity_id
_entity_poly.type
_entity_poly.pdbx_seq_one_letter_code
_entity_poly.pdbx_strand_id
1 'polypeptide(L)'
;MHNYTLVVDLEIDLHGERSDPTPYNSANQLAAIGYIRIGLDSSPVVVYPDDLAGLETFRGYLKNAQYLVAHNAKFDLAWLREMGFECGGKVIDTMINQYVLNRAVRFPLALSALATHYGVTEKLAALGDAISAGKNFSDLDRDVQEQYLSHDVLATATDRDWETSQRG
;
A
#
# COMPACT_ATOMS: atom_id res chain seq x y z
N MET A 1 19.50 16.12 0.46
CA MET A 1 18.15 15.77 -0.01
C MET A 1 18.19 14.32 -0.46
N HIS A 2 17.41 13.45 0.16
CA HIS A 2 17.39 12.05 -0.25
C HIS A 2 16.40 11.91 -1.41
N ASN A 3 16.93 11.67 -2.62
CA ASN A 3 16.12 11.45 -3.82
C ASN A 3 15.76 9.96 -3.91
N TYR A 4 14.70 9.53 -3.23
CA TYR A 4 14.18 8.17 -3.37
C TYR A 4 12.66 8.19 -3.56
N THR A 5 12.17 7.12 -4.14
CA THR A 5 10.76 6.80 -4.23
C THR A 5 10.38 5.88 -3.08
N LEU A 6 9.36 6.25 -2.31
CA LEU A 6 8.78 5.44 -1.26
C LEU A 6 7.48 4.81 -1.79
N VAL A 7 7.42 3.49 -1.81
CA VAL A 7 6.18 2.75 -2.09
C VAL A 7 5.56 2.35 -0.77
N VAL A 8 4.25 2.55 -0.61
CA VAL A 8 3.51 2.32 0.64
C VAL A 8 2.21 1.59 0.36
N ASP A 9 1.82 0.74 1.28
CA ASP A 9 0.52 0.10 1.37
C ASP A 9 0.11 -0.03 2.84
N LEU A 10 -1.16 0.22 3.17
CA LEU A 10 -1.69 0.19 4.53
C LEU A 10 -2.76 -0.89 4.68
N GLU A 11 -2.71 -1.59 5.81
CA GLU A 11 -3.76 -2.52 6.22
C GLU A 11 -4.53 -1.99 7.42
N ILE A 12 -5.85 -2.15 7.38
CA ILE A 12 -6.78 -1.59 8.34
C ILE A 12 -7.68 -2.68 8.90
N ASP A 13 -7.85 -2.70 10.21
CA ASP A 13 -8.86 -3.50 10.88
C ASP A 13 -10.18 -2.75 10.94
N LEU A 14 -11.24 -3.39 10.45
CA LEU A 14 -12.58 -2.82 10.39
C LEU A 14 -13.43 -3.42 11.51
N HIS A 15 -13.79 -2.60 12.49
CA HIS A 15 -14.61 -3.00 13.63
C HIS A 15 -16.04 -2.43 13.59
N GLY A 16 -16.34 -1.59 12.58
CA GLY A 16 -17.65 -1.00 12.34
C GLY A 16 -18.33 -1.57 11.10
N GLU A 17 -19.09 -0.72 10.41
CA GLU A 17 -19.63 -1.08 9.09
C GLU A 17 -18.48 -1.23 8.08
N ARG A 18 -18.36 -2.42 7.50
CA ARG A 18 -17.27 -2.74 6.55
C ARG A 18 -17.31 -1.93 5.26
N SER A 19 -18.42 -1.26 5.00
CA SER A 19 -18.57 -0.36 3.86
C SER A 19 -17.86 1.00 4.04
N ASP A 20 -17.44 1.34 5.28
CA ASP A 20 -16.80 2.61 5.59
C ASP A 20 -15.39 2.41 6.20
N PRO A 21 -14.37 2.12 5.37
CA PRO A 21 -12.99 1.90 5.83
C PRO A 21 -12.23 3.21 6.09
N THR A 22 -12.92 4.30 6.36
CA THR A 22 -12.29 5.61 6.55
C THR A 22 -11.66 5.75 7.94
N PRO A 23 -10.62 6.60 8.09
CA PRO A 23 -10.01 6.89 9.39
C PRO A 23 -10.92 7.71 10.31
N TYR A 24 -12.02 8.27 9.78
CA TYR A 24 -12.98 9.07 10.55
C TYR A 24 -13.97 8.21 11.35
N ASN A 25 -14.04 6.92 11.07
CA ASN A 25 -14.74 5.97 11.90
C ASN A 25 -13.80 5.48 13.01
N SER A 26 -14.03 5.95 14.24
CA SER A 26 -13.17 5.65 15.40
C SER A 26 -13.13 4.17 15.80
N ALA A 27 -14.01 3.33 15.26
CA ALA A 27 -13.95 1.89 15.46
C ALA A 27 -12.86 1.23 14.57
N ASN A 28 -12.50 1.85 13.45
CA ASN A 28 -11.45 1.33 12.57
C ASN A 28 -10.06 1.65 13.12
N GLN A 29 -9.11 0.77 12.89
CA GLN A 29 -7.74 0.94 13.39
C GLN A 29 -6.73 0.58 12.31
N LEU A 30 -5.59 1.29 12.28
CA LEU A 30 -4.45 0.88 11.49
C LEU A 30 -3.94 -0.47 12.01
N ALA A 31 -3.81 -1.44 11.14
CA ALA A 31 -3.26 -2.76 11.46
C ALA A 31 -1.74 -2.83 11.17
N ALA A 32 -1.31 -2.33 10.01
CA ALA A 32 0.11 -2.29 9.64
C ALA A 32 0.38 -1.30 8.50
N ILE A 33 1.63 -0.89 8.36
CA ILE A 33 2.19 -0.13 7.24
C ILE A 33 3.27 -0.97 6.58
N GLY A 34 3.10 -1.26 5.29
CA GLY A 34 4.15 -1.85 4.45
C GLY A 34 4.82 -0.76 3.61
N TYR A 35 6.14 -0.79 3.47
CA TYR A 35 6.84 0.14 2.59
C TYR A 35 8.16 -0.42 2.05
N ILE A 36 8.63 0.18 0.95
CA ILE A 36 9.97 -0.04 0.41
C ILE A 36 10.50 1.27 -0.19
N ARG A 37 11.78 1.59 0.05
CA ARG A 37 12.47 2.68 -0.63
C ARG A 37 13.19 2.09 -1.86
N ILE A 38 12.72 2.46 -3.02
CA ILE A 38 13.25 1.91 -4.28
C ILE A 38 14.73 2.26 -4.46
N GLY A 39 15.52 1.23 -4.72
CA GLY A 39 16.97 1.35 -4.91
C GLY A 39 17.79 1.47 -3.62
N LEU A 40 17.15 1.47 -2.45
CA LEU A 40 17.81 1.56 -1.15
C LEU A 40 17.55 0.34 -0.28
N ASP A 41 16.32 -0.18 -0.28
CA ASP A 41 15.95 -1.35 0.50
C ASP A 41 15.99 -2.62 -0.37
N SER A 42 16.45 -3.73 0.19
CA SER A 42 16.50 -5.03 -0.48
C SER A 42 15.16 -5.77 -0.44
N SER A 43 14.30 -5.43 0.51
CA SER A 43 12.98 -6.02 0.71
C SER A 43 12.04 -5.03 1.38
N PRO A 44 10.70 -5.22 1.26
CA PRO A 44 9.74 -4.42 2.01
C PRO A 44 9.94 -4.55 3.52
N VAL A 45 9.58 -3.48 4.21
CA VAL A 45 9.53 -3.40 5.67
C VAL A 45 8.09 -3.29 6.10
N VAL A 46 7.69 -4.04 7.12
CA VAL A 46 6.36 -3.96 7.73
C VAL A 46 6.50 -3.38 9.13
N VAL A 47 5.71 -2.33 9.42
CA VAL A 47 5.69 -1.64 10.69
C VAL A 47 4.30 -1.72 11.29
N TYR A 48 4.22 -2.04 12.57
CA TYR A 48 2.98 -2.18 13.31
C TYR A 48 2.74 -0.98 14.23
N PRO A 49 1.48 -0.72 14.65
CA PRO A 49 1.16 0.44 15.49
C PRO A 49 1.85 0.47 16.87
N ASP A 50 2.27 -0.68 17.38
CA ASP A 50 3.01 -0.82 18.65
C ASP A 50 4.53 -0.62 18.50
N ASP A 51 5.06 -0.62 17.28
CA ASP A 51 6.47 -0.31 16.99
C ASP A 51 6.68 1.20 16.81
N LEU A 52 6.79 1.91 17.92
CA LEU A 52 6.98 3.37 17.90
C LEU A 52 8.28 3.82 17.20
N ALA A 53 9.35 3.03 17.29
CA ALA A 53 10.61 3.33 16.63
C ALA A 53 10.52 3.14 15.12
N GLY A 54 9.85 2.09 14.68
CA GLY A 54 9.54 1.83 13.26
C GLY A 54 8.65 2.91 12.67
N LEU A 55 7.61 3.33 13.40
CA LEU A 55 6.73 4.41 12.97
C LEU A 55 7.47 5.75 12.83
N GLU A 56 8.37 6.08 13.74
CA GLU A 56 9.15 7.31 13.65
C GLU A 56 10.15 7.26 12.48
N THR A 57 10.75 6.12 12.24
CA THR A 57 11.60 5.88 11.06
C THR A 57 10.82 6.05 9.77
N PHE A 58 9.64 5.44 9.67
CA PHE A 58 8.74 5.59 8.53
C PHE A 58 8.30 7.04 8.34
N ARG A 59 7.97 7.76 9.42
CA ARG A 59 7.64 9.21 9.40
C ARG A 59 8.74 10.01 8.71
N GLY A 60 10.00 9.74 9.08
CA GLY A 60 11.16 10.39 8.46
C GLY A 60 11.27 10.09 6.96
N TYR A 61 11.03 8.84 6.56
CA TYR A 61 11.06 8.46 5.15
C TYR A 61 9.92 9.09 4.36
N LEU A 62 8.70 9.11 4.87
CA LEU A 62 7.55 9.71 4.21
C LEU A 62 7.74 11.21 3.98
N LYS A 63 8.29 11.91 4.99
CA LYS A 63 8.55 13.36 4.90
C LYS A 63 9.64 13.71 3.89
N ASN A 64 10.65 12.85 3.72
CA ASN A 64 11.83 13.14 2.89
C ASN A 64 11.80 12.45 1.52
N ALA A 65 10.79 11.66 1.20
CA ALA A 65 10.65 11.02 -0.09
C ALA A 65 10.46 12.07 -1.21
N GLN A 66 11.04 11.83 -2.38
CA GLN A 66 10.77 12.63 -3.56
C GLN A 66 9.41 12.28 -4.17
N TYR A 67 9.09 10.99 -4.19
CA TYR A 67 7.82 10.47 -4.65
C TYR A 67 7.26 9.48 -3.62
N LEU A 68 5.96 9.58 -3.39
CA LEU A 68 5.17 8.56 -2.72
C LEU A 68 4.35 7.80 -3.76
N VAL A 69 4.48 6.50 -3.80
CA VAL A 69 3.72 5.61 -4.69
C VAL A 69 2.80 4.74 -3.85
N ALA A 70 1.53 4.71 -4.19
CA ALA A 70 0.55 3.81 -3.58
C ALA A 70 -0.52 3.42 -4.59
N HIS A 71 -1.23 2.32 -4.33
CA HIS A 71 -2.36 1.88 -5.14
C HIS A 71 -3.66 2.32 -4.50
N ASN A 72 -4.41 3.24 -5.12
CA ASN A 72 -5.51 3.99 -4.51
C ASN A 72 -5.00 4.92 -3.37
N ALA A 73 -4.00 5.72 -3.68
CA ALA A 73 -3.25 6.57 -2.73
C ALA A 73 -4.13 7.49 -1.88
N LYS A 74 -5.33 7.82 -2.33
CA LYS A 74 -6.30 8.60 -1.55
C LYS A 74 -6.62 7.94 -0.22
N PHE A 75 -6.74 6.61 -0.22
CA PHE A 75 -7.02 5.83 0.99
C PHE A 75 -5.85 5.92 1.98
N ASP A 76 -4.65 5.60 1.54
CA ASP A 76 -3.45 5.61 2.38
C ASP A 76 -3.17 7.00 2.94
N LEU A 77 -3.26 8.03 2.10
CA LEU A 77 -3.05 9.42 2.51
C LEU A 77 -4.05 9.90 3.55
N ALA A 78 -5.31 9.46 3.48
CA ALA A 78 -6.32 9.83 4.47
C ALA A 78 -5.94 9.27 5.85
N TRP A 79 -5.54 8.01 5.92
CA TRP A 79 -5.08 7.37 7.14
C TRP A 79 -3.79 7.98 7.69
N LEU A 80 -2.79 8.16 6.84
CA LEU A 80 -1.51 8.77 7.24
C LEU A 80 -1.72 10.18 7.79
N ARG A 81 -2.57 10.98 7.15
CA ARG A 81 -2.88 12.35 7.61
C ARG A 81 -3.58 12.35 8.96
N GLU A 82 -4.57 11.48 9.17
CA GLU A 82 -5.29 11.38 10.44
C GLU A 82 -4.35 10.97 11.59
N MET A 83 -3.34 10.15 11.29
CA MET A 83 -2.29 9.78 12.24
C MET A 83 -1.22 10.86 12.43
N GLY A 84 -1.34 12.02 11.79
CA GLY A 84 -0.38 13.12 11.90
C GLY A 84 0.92 12.91 11.12
N PHE A 85 0.91 12.06 10.09
CA PHE A 85 2.05 11.93 9.19
C PHE A 85 1.95 12.96 8.05
N GLU A 86 3.11 13.53 7.69
CA GLU A 86 3.23 14.47 6.58
C GLU A 86 3.94 13.82 5.39
N CYS A 87 3.30 13.84 4.22
CA CYS A 87 3.92 13.43 2.98
C CYS A 87 4.65 14.63 2.35
N GLY A 88 5.97 14.55 2.24
CA GLY A 88 6.79 15.61 1.63
C GLY A 88 6.93 15.50 0.12
N GLY A 89 6.68 14.33 -0.46
CA GLY A 89 6.87 14.02 -1.87
C GLY A 89 5.65 14.24 -2.74
N LYS A 90 5.88 14.13 -4.06
CA LYS A 90 4.79 14.04 -5.05
C LYS A 90 4.14 12.68 -4.99
N VAL A 91 2.81 12.64 -5.04
CA VAL A 91 2.05 11.39 -4.99
C VAL A 91 1.85 10.83 -6.39
N ILE A 92 2.12 9.55 -6.54
CA ILE A 92 1.83 8.74 -7.74
C ILE A 92 0.84 7.66 -7.31
N ASP A 93 -0.36 7.69 -7.87
CA ASP A 93 -1.40 6.70 -7.65
C ASP A 93 -1.43 5.72 -8.83
N THR A 94 -1.01 4.47 -8.61
CA THR A 94 -0.93 3.47 -9.67
C THR A 94 -2.31 3.08 -10.19
N MET A 95 -3.35 3.11 -9.37
CA MET A 95 -4.72 2.85 -9.82
C MET A 95 -5.22 3.94 -10.80
N ILE A 96 -4.99 5.22 -10.49
CA ILE A 96 -5.36 6.33 -11.36
C ILE A 96 -4.54 6.31 -12.65
N ASN A 97 -3.25 6.07 -12.56
CA ASN A 97 -2.38 5.96 -13.72
C ASN A 97 -2.86 4.86 -14.67
N GLN A 98 -3.17 3.68 -14.13
CA GLN A 98 -3.71 2.56 -14.92
C GLN A 98 -5.03 2.91 -15.59
N TYR A 99 -5.93 3.60 -14.90
CA TYR A 99 -7.18 4.08 -15.48
C TYR A 99 -6.93 4.99 -16.69
N VAL A 100 -5.99 5.91 -16.57
CA VAL A 100 -5.61 6.83 -17.67
C VAL A 100 -4.99 6.07 -18.84
N LEU A 101 -4.08 5.12 -18.57
CA LEU A 101 -3.44 4.28 -19.60
C LEU A 101 -4.46 3.46 -20.37
N ASN A 102 -5.47 2.93 -19.71
CA ASN A 102 -6.55 2.17 -20.32
C ASN A 102 -7.53 3.04 -21.13
N ARG A 103 -7.34 4.35 -21.21
CA ARG A 103 -8.23 5.31 -21.91
C ARG A 103 -9.68 5.15 -21.52
N ALA A 104 -9.96 4.94 -20.23
CA ALA A 104 -11.29 4.68 -19.67
C ALA A 104 -11.99 3.41 -20.21
N VAL A 105 -11.30 2.51 -20.90
CA VAL A 105 -11.83 1.18 -21.20
C VAL A 105 -12.00 0.41 -19.89
N ARG A 106 -13.11 -0.30 -19.73
CA ARG A 106 -13.37 -1.11 -18.54
C ARG A 106 -12.29 -2.19 -18.39
N PHE A 107 -11.45 -2.02 -17.40
CA PHE A 107 -10.44 -2.97 -16.98
C PHE A 107 -10.46 -3.03 -15.45
N PRO A 108 -10.29 -4.21 -14.83
CA PRO A 108 -10.21 -4.29 -13.37
C PRO A 108 -9.02 -3.49 -12.85
N LEU A 109 -9.27 -2.55 -11.93
CA LEU A 109 -8.23 -1.68 -11.36
C LEU A 109 -7.73 -2.17 -9.99
N ALA A 110 -8.29 -3.26 -9.46
CA ALA A 110 -7.81 -3.85 -8.22
C ALA A 110 -6.35 -4.31 -8.36
N LEU A 111 -5.52 -4.03 -7.35
CA LEU A 111 -4.09 -4.38 -7.36
C LEU A 111 -3.85 -5.86 -7.73
N SER A 112 -4.67 -6.77 -7.17
CA SER A 112 -4.59 -8.20 -7.49
C SER A 112 -4.86 -8.54 -8.94
N ALA A 113 -5.75 -7.82 -9.60
CA ALA A 113 -6.06 -8.03 -11.02
C ALA A 113 -4.92 -7.49 -11.89
N LEU A 114 -4.35 -6.35 -11.54
CA LEU A 114 -3.20 -5.76 -12.23
C LEU A 114 -1.96 -6.64 -12.07
N ALA A 115 -1.65 -7.09 -10.86
CA ALA A 115 -0.53 -7.98 -10.60
C ALA A 115 -0.61 -9.28 -11.43
N THR A 116 -1.81 -9.85 -11.56
CA THR A 116 -2.05 -11.03 -12.42
C THR A 116 -1.87 -10.69 -13.90
N HIS A 117 -2.43 -9.56 -14.35
CA HIS A 117 -2.37 -9.14 -15.76
C HIS A 117 -0.93 -8.90 -16.23
N TYR A 118 -0.10 -8.30 -15.37
CA TYR A 118 1.31 -8.03 -15.69
C TYR A 118 2.27 -9.15 -15.33
N GLY A 119 1.76 -10.27 -14.81
CA GLY A 119 2.57 -11.43 -14.46
C GLY A 119 3.55 -11.18 -13.31
N VAL A 120 3.24 -10.19 -12.46
CA VAL A 120 4.16 -9.69 -11.45
C VAL A 120 4.27 -10.61 -10.24
N THR A 121 3.18 -11.30 -9.90
CA THR A 121 3.17 -12.19 -8.74
C THR A 121 2.06 -13.22 -8.82
N GLU A 122 2.31 -14.44 -8.34
CA GLU A 122 1.26 -15.37 -7.95
C GLU A 122 0.71 -14.94 -6.59
N LYS A 123 -0.57 -14.58 -6.55
CA LYS A 123 -1.23 -14.15 -5.33
C LYS A 123 -1.21 -15.30 -4.31
N LEU A 124 -0.97 -14.98 -3.06
CA LEU A 124 -1.33 -15.83 -1.93
C LEU A 124 -2.87 -15.91 -1.83
N ALA A 125 -3.47 -16.69 -2.73
CA ALA A 125 -4.92 -16.77 -2.91
C ALA A 125 -5.67 -17.12 -1.61
N ALA A 126 -5.09 -18.02 -0.80
CA ALA A 126 -5.64 -18.42 0.49
C ALA A 126 -5.80 -17.24 1.47
N LEU A 127 -5.00 -16.20 1.31
CA LEU A 127 -5.01 -15.03 2.18
C LEU A 127 -6.09 -14.03 1.78
N GLY A 128 -6.21 -13.77 0.50
CA GLY A 128 -7.31 -12.98 -0.05
C GLY A 128 -8.67 -13.58 0.33
N ASP A 129 -8.76 -14.91 0.39
CA ASP A 129 -9.96 -15.64 0.79
C ASP A 129 -10.27 -15.45 2.28
N ALA A 130 -9.26 -15.47 3.17
CA ALA A 130 -9.47 -15.25 4.61
C ALA A 130 -9.96 -13.83 4.92
N ILE A 131 -9.39 -12.81 4.28
CA ILE A 131 -9.82 -11.40 4.40
C ILE A 131 -11.21 -11.22 3.78
N SER A 132 -11.47 -11.85 2.63
CA SER A 132 -12.79 -11.84 1.98
C SER A 132 -13.86 -12.54 2.82
N ALA A 133 -13.48 -13.56 3.62
CA ALA A 133 -14.35 -14.25 4.56
C ALA A 133 -14.67 -13.42 5.83
N GLY A 134 -14.16 -12.20 5.94
CA GLY A 134 -14.50 -11.27 6.99
C GLY A 134 -13.57 -11.24 8.18
N LYS A 135 -12.37 -11.83 8.09
CA LYS A 135 -11.32 -11.66 9.09
C LYS A 135 -10.66 -10.29 8.94
N ASN A 136 -10.24 -9.71 10.05
CA ASN A 136 -9.37 -8.55 10.06
C ASN A 136 -7.93 -8.98 9.76
N PHE A 137 -7.09 -8.04 9.32
CA PHE A 137 -5.68 -8.30 9.07
C PHE A 137 -4.96 -8.75 10.34
N SER A 138 -5.25 -8.13 11.49
CA SER A 138 -4.67 -8.49 12.78
C SER A 138 -5.08 -9.88 13.31
N ASP A 139 -6.12 -10.51 12.73
CA ASP A 139 -6.52 -11.89 13.09
C ASP A 139 -5.63 -12.96 12.45
N LEU A 140 -4.75 -12.57 11.53
CA LEU A 140 -3.83 -13.46 10.84
C LEU A 140 -2.54 -13.67 11.65
N ASP A 141 -1.86 -14.80 11.45
CA ASP A 141 -0.53 -15.00 12.01
C ASP A 141 0.45 -13.93 11.49
N ARG A 142 1.39 -13.49 12.32
CA ARG A 142 2.34 -12.41 12.02
C ARG A 142 3.13 -12.67 10.73
N ASP A 143 3.64 -13.87 10.55
CA ASP A 143 4.40 -14.25 9.34
C ASP A 143 3.55 -14.12 8.07
N VAL A 144 2.26 -14.41 8.20
CA VAL A 144 1.29 -14.31 7.12
C VAL A 144 0.98 -12.84 6.81
N GLN A 145 0.82 -12.01 7.84
CA GLN A 145 0.65 -10.56 7.68
C GLN A 145 1.83 -9.94 6.94
N GLU A 146 3.06 -10.28 7.34
CA GLU A 146 4.28 -9.76 6.73
C GLU A 146 4.43 -10.18 5.27
N GLN A 147 4.17 -11.46 4.96
CA GLN A 147 4.20 -11.95 3.59
C GLN A 147 3.16 -11.25 2.70
N TYR A 148 1.95 -11.11 3.19
CA TYR A 148 0.86 -10.47 2.45
C TYR A 148 1.18 -9.02 2.12
N LEU A 149 1.48 -8.23 3.14
CA LEU A 149 1.73 -6.80 2.97
C LEU A 149 3.01 -6.53 2.17
N SER A 150 4.05 -7.32 2.38
CA SER A 150 5.27 -7.26 1.56
C SER A 150 4.98 -7.53 0.09
N HIS A 151 4.12 -8.50 -0.18
CA HIS A 151 3.70 -8.83 -1.54
C HIS A 151 2.93 -7.67 -2.20
N ASP A 152 1.99 -7.05 -1.51
CA ASP A 152 1.20 -5.94 -2.04
C ASP A 152 2.08 -4.69 -2.29
N VAL A 153 3.05 -4.42 -1.41
CA VAL A 153 4.07 -3.37 -1.62
C VAL A 153 4.90 -3.64 -2.88
N LEU A 154 5.36 -4.88 -3.09
CA LEU A 154 6.14 -5.25 -4.27
C LEU A 154 5.30 -5.20 -5.56
N ALA A 155 4.05 -5.62 -5.52
CA ALA A 155 3.13 -5.52 -6.65
C ALA A 155 2.94 -4.05 -7.05
N THR A 156 2.70 -3.16 -6.09
CA THR A 156 2.57 -1.72 -6.33
C THR A 156 3.87 -1.11 -6.89
N ALA A 157 5.04 -1.54 -6.40
CA ALA A 157 6.33 -1.09 -6.90
C ALA A 157 6.56 -1.46 -8.37
N THR A 158 6.15 -2.66 -8.76
CA THR A 158 6.32 -3.17 -10.13
C THR A 158 5.33 -2.54 -11.10
N ASP A 159 4.07 -2.30 -10.69
CA ASP A 159 3.09 -1.56 -11.49
C ASP A 159 3.65 -0.19 -11.90
N ARG A 160 4.32 0.51 -10.99
CA ARG A 160 5.00 1.78 -11.28
C ARG A 160 6.06 1.66 -12.38
N ASP A 161 6.89 0.63 -12.33
CA ASP A 161 8.00 0.45 -13.27
C ASP A 161 7.48 0.15 -14.68
N TRP A 162 6.41 -0.63 -14.79
CA TRP A 162 5.75 -0.88 -16.05
C TRP A 162 5.15 0.40 -16.67
N GLU A 163 4.46 1.21 -15.86
CA GLU A 163 3.88 2.49 -16.30
C GLU A 163 4.96 3.46 -16.81
N THR A 164 6.12 3.48 -16.16
CA THR A 164 7.25 4.31 -16.59
C THR A 164 7.80 3.85 -17.94
N SER A 165 7.85 2.53 -18.18
CA SER A 165 8.34 1.97 -19.45
C SER A 165 7.43 2.25 -20.65
N GLN A 166 6.12 2.50 -20.43
CA GLN A 166 5.17 2.84 -21.49
C GLN A 166 5.19 4.33 -21.88
N ARG A 167 5.86 5.17 -21.13
CA ARG A 167 5.97 6.63 -21.38
C ARG A 167 7.25 7.02 -22.15
N GLY A 168 8.13 6.08 -22.38
CA GLY A 168 9.32 6.25 -23.22
C GLY A 168 9.00 5.86 -24.65
#